data_e6a9335b3a7b20e5bf4445a1cd159a7b
#
_entry.id   e6a9335b3a7b20e5bf4445a1cd159a7b
#
_cell.length_a   1.000
_cell.length_b   1.000
_cell.length_c   1.000
_cell.angle_alpha   90.00
_cell.angle_beta   90.00
_cell.angle_gamma   90.00
#
_symmetry.space_group_name_H-M   'P 1'
#
loop_
_entity.id
_entity.type
_entity.pdbx_description
1 polymer ?
#
loop_
_entity_poly.entity_id
_entity_poly.type
_entity_poly.pdbx_seq_one_letter_code
_entity_poly.pdbx_strand_id
1 'polypeptide(L)'
;MPIHSDPTKMEEGELIYALDIGTRSVIGMLGALEQGRIRILALEKQPHARRAMLDGQIEDIDQVAGAVSLVTHRLEEASGRRLTRACVAAAGRALRTELGRSTLELSAPEALGHERIHQLEATAVANAEQALSTDGPEEQRFFLVGYTPTQFWLDHYPLTTLLGHTGQHLEAAVVATFLPSEVVDSLYAVMQ
;
A
#
# COMPACT_ATOMS: atom_id res chain seq x y z
N MET A 1 -3.99 0.83 -13.28
CA MET A 1 -2.94 -0.20 -13.17
C MET A 1 -2.80 -0.56 -11.70
N PRO A 2 -2.97 -1.79 -11.27
CA PRO A 2 -2.90 -2.14 -9.86
C PRO A 2 -1.46 -2.02 -9.36
N ILE A 3 -1.26 -1.18 -8.34
CA ILE A 3 0.00 -1.00 -7.63
C ILE A 3 0.08 -2.05 -6.49
N HIS A 4 -0.17 -3.30 -6.81
CA HIS A 4 0.04 -4.40 -5.86
C HIS A 4 1.17 -5.27 -6.39
N SER A 5 2.40 -4.90 -6.04
CA SER A 5 3.43 -5.91 -5.90
C SER A 5 3.15 -6.61 -4.57
N ASP A 6 2.63 -7.80 -4.64
CA ASP A 6 2.51 -8.71 -3.51
C ASP A 6 3.89 -8.79 -2.82
N PRO A 7 4.06 -8.32 -1.57
CA PRO A 7 5.35 -8.37 -0.89
C PRO A 7 5.86 -9.79 -0.69
N THR A 8 5.02 -10.81 -0.89
CA THR A 8 5.40 -12.23 -0.81
C THR A 8 6.10 -12.75 -2.07
N LYS A 9 6.16 -11.94 -3.17
CA LYS A 9 6.79 -12.34 -4.45
C LYS A 9 8.14 -11.67 -4.72
N MET A 10 8.80 -11.12 -3.70
CA MET A 10 10.13 -10.55 -3.87
C MET A 10 11.18 -11.66 -4.06
N GLU A 11 12.01 -11.51 -5.09
CA GLU A 11 13.13 -12.42 -5.34
C GLU A 11 14.34 -12.08 -4.46
N GLU A 12 15.10 -13.11 -4.07
CA GLU A 12 16.31 -12.92 -3.29
C GLU A 12 17.32 -12.08 -4.05
N GLY A 13 17.85 -11.02 -3.42
CA GLY A 13 18.73 -10.03 -4.05
C GLY A 13 18.04 -8.92 -4.83
N GLU A 14 16.70 -8.89 -4.89
CA GLU A 14 15.96 -7.77 -5.48
C GLU A 14 16.20 -6.50 -4.66
N LEU A 15 16.50 -5.38 -5.37
CA LEU A 15 16.64 -4.07 -4.74
C LEU A 15 15.27 -3.46 -4.43
N ILE A 16 15.12 -3.05 -3.18
CA ILE A 16 13.96 -2.31 -2.70
C ILE A 16 14.39 -0.86 -2.52
N TYR A 17 13.76 0.05 -3.27
CA TYR A 17 13.88 1.47 -3.05
C TYR A 17 12.64 1.98 -2.33
N ALA A 18 12.82 2.53 -1.13
CA ALA A 18 11.77 3.10 -0.30
C ALA A 18 11.99 4.60 -0.10
N LEU A 19 10.92 5.39 -0.17
CA LEU A 19 10.88 6.82 0.08
C LEU A 19 9.89 7.13 1.21
N ASP A 20 10.37 7.89 2.19
CA ASP A 20 9.53 8.58 3.17
C ASP A 20 9.55 10.08 2.85
N ILE A 21 8.43 10.57 2.32
CA ILE A 21 8.23 11.98 1.97
C ILE A 21 7.56 12.65 3.16
N GLY A 22 8.39 13.11 4.12
CA GLY A 22 7.94 13.69 5.36
C GLY A 22 7.91 15.22 5.36
N THR A 23 7.24 15.81 6.34
CA THR A 23 7.04 17.26 6.46
C THR A 23 8.35 18.07 6.55
N ARG A 24 9.42 17.47 7.06
CA ARG A 24 10.72 18.16 7.28
C ARG A 24 11.79 17.75 6.28
N SER A 25 11.69 16.57 5.71
CA SER A 25 12.72 15.98 4.85
C SER A 25 12.17 14.82 4.04
N VAL A 26 12.82 14.55 2.92
CA VAL A 26 12.70 13.28 2.20
C VAL A 26 13.80 12.35 2.68
N ILE A 27 13.44 11.11 2.98
CA ILE A 27 14.38 10.03 3.32
C ILE A 27 14.21 8.94 2.29
N GLY A 28 15.32 8.57 1.64
CA GLY A 28 15.37 7.42 0.73
C GLY A 28 16.22 6.31 1.31
N MET A 29 15.79 5.08 1.11
CA MET A 29 16.48 3.89 1.59
C MET A 29 16.57 2.84 0.50
N LEU A 30 17.74 2.26 0.30
CA LEU A 30 17.92 1.04 -0.48
C LEU A 30 18.09 -0.15 0.44
N GLY A 31 17.38 -1.21 0.15
CA GLY A 31 17.51 -2.49 0.79
C GLY A 31 17.58 -3.62 -0.22
N ALA A 32 18.01 -4.79 0.23
CA ALA A 32 17.94 -6.04 -0.52
C ALA A 32 17.33 -7.12 0.36
N LEU A 33 16.54 -8.01 -0.24
CA LEU A 33 16.01 -9.17 0.46
C LEU A 33 17.10 -10.25 0.54
N GLU A 34 17.50 -10.61 1.75
CA GLU A 34 18.49 -11.64 2.01
C GLU A 34 18.00 -12.57 3.13
N GLN A 35 17.87 -13.84 2.85
CA GLN A 35 17.42 -14.86 3.81
C GLN A 35 16.11 -14.49 4.55
N GLY A 36 15.14 -13.94 3.82
CA GLY A 36 13.85 -13.50 4.38
C GLY A 36 13.93 -12.24 5.24
N ARG A 37 15.05 -11.49 5.19
CA ARG A 37 15.24 -10.20 5.88
C ARG A 37 15.66 -9.11 4.91
N ILE A 38 15.26 -7.88 5.18
CA ILE A 38 15.73 -6.73 4.41
C ILE A 38 17.05 -6.25 5.01
N ARG A 39 18.13 -6.33 4.22
CA ARG A 39 19.40 -5.71 4.54
C ARG A 39 19.44 -4.30 3.95
N ILE A 40 19.63 -3.29 4.79
CA ILE A 40 19.78 -1.90 4.35
C ILE A 40 21.19 -1.73 3.72
N LEU A 41 21.21 -1.24 2.48
CA LEU A 41 22.41 -1.02 1.70
C LEU A 41 22.88 0.44 1.73
N ALA A 42 21.93 1.37 1.64
CA ALA A 42 22.18 2.80 1.68
C ALA A 42 20.97 3.56 2.23
N LEU A 43 21.23 4.71 2.84
CA LEU A 43 20.22 5.63 3.34
C LEU A 43 20.66 7.06 3.06
N GLU A 44 19.78 7.84 2.42
CA GLU A 44 19.99 9.25 2.13
C GLU A 44 18.85 10.08 2.70
N LYS A 45 19.19 11.29 3.14
CA LYS A 45 18.23 12.25 3.71
C LYS A 45 18.46 13.63 3.14
N GLN A 46 17.38 14.27 2.67
CA GLN A 46 17.39 15.65 2.20
C GLN A 46 16.35 16.47 2.97
N PRO A 47 16.75 17.40 3.84
CA PRO A 47 15.85 18.36 4.46
C PRO A 47 15.26 19.31 3.42
N HIS A 48 13.98 19.70 3.61
CA HIS A 48 13.38 20.79 2.84
C HIS A 48 14.01 22.14 3.23
N ALA A 49 14.28 22.98 2.23
CA ALA A 49 14.84 24.32 2.47
C ALA A 49 13.84 25.27 3.16
N ARG A 50 12.55 25.06 2.91
CA ARG A 50 11.42 25.78 3.47
C ARG A 50 10.31 24.79 3.81
N ARG A 51 9.20 25.29 4.35
CA ARG A 51 8.00 24.48 4.54
C ARG A 51 7.41 24.11 3.19
N ALA A 52 7.64 22.87 2.77
CA ALA A 52 7.17 22.30 1.50
C ALA A 52 5.93 21.41 1.69
N MET A 53 5.64 21.06 2.92
CA MET A 53 4.51 20.20 3.28
C MET A 53 3.78 20.73 4.51
N LEU A 54 2.48 20.51 4.57
CA LEU A 54 1.61 20.85 5.68
C LEU A 54 0.76 19.63 6.06
N ASP A 55 0.86 19.19 7.30
CA ASP A 55 0.07 18.09 7.86
C ASP A 55 0.10 16.79 7.02
N GLY A 56 1.22 16.52 6.35
CA GLY A 56 1.41 15.36 5.48
C GLY A 56 0.97 15.58 4.02
N GLN A 57 0.48 16.78 3.66
CA GLN A 57 0.15 17.16 2.28
C GLN A 57 1.28 17.98 1.65
N ILE A 58 1.50 17.77 0.36
CA ILE A 58 2.50 18.49 -0.43
C ILE A 58 1.92 19.86 -0.82
N GLU A 59 2.55 20.94 -0.35
CA GLU A 59 2.18 22.32 -0.67
C GLU A 59 3.03 22.90 -1.80
N ASP A 60 4.30 22.50 -1.87
CA ASP A 60 5.27 22.96 -2.86
C ASP A 60 5.85 21.74 -3.61
N ILE A 61 5.24 21.42 -4.75
CA ILE A 61 5.59 20.24 -5.57
C ILE A 61 7.04 20.33 -6.05
N ASP A 62 7.48 21.49 -6.54
CA ASP A 62 8.83 21.68 -7.11
C ASP A 62 9.91 21.46 -6.04
N GLN A 63 9.67 21.96 -4.83
CA GLN A 63 10.62 21.78 -3.73
C GLN A 63 10.71 20.33 -3.28
N VAL A 64 9.59 19.64 -3.17
CA VAL A 64 9.57 18.21 -2.79
C VAL A 64 10.16 17.36 -3.90
N ALA A 65 9.83 17.62 -5.17
CA ALA A 65 10.40 16.93 -6.32
C ALA A 65 11.92 17.09 -6.40
N GLY A 66 12.43 18.30 -6.15
CA GLY A 66 13.87 18.55 -6.07
C GLY A 66 14.56 17.75 -4.94
N ALA A 67 13.91 17.62 -3.79
CA ALA A 67 14.44 16.81 -2.68
C ALA A 67 14.39 15.30 -3.00
N VAL A 68 13.31 14.82 -3.62
CA VAL A 68 13.18 13.41 -4.07
C VAL A 68 14.26 13.09 -5.12
N SER A 69 14.41 13.95 -6.14
CA SER A 69 15.40 13.78 -7.20
C SER A 69 16.82 13.71 -6.64
N LEU A 70 17.18 14.58 -5.69
CA LEU A 70 18.50 14.59 -5.07
C LEU A 70 18.77 13.32 -4.25
N VAL A 71 17.80 12.85 -3.48
CA VAL A 71 17.90 11.60 -2.71
C VAL A 71 18.04 10.40 -3.65
N THR A 72 17.20 10.34 -4.70
CA THR A 72 17.24 9.28 -5.70
C THR A 72 18.60 9.22 -6.38
N HIS A 73 19.11 10.37 -6.84
CA HIS A 73 20.41 10.45 -7.52
C HIS A 73 21.57 9.95 -6.65
N ARG A 74 21.62 10.36 -5.38
CA ARG A 74 22.66 9.87 -4.44
C ARG A 74 22.58 8.36 -4.21
N LEU A 75 21.38 7.80 -4.12
CA LEU A 75 21.19 6.36 -3.97
C LEU A 75 21.55 5.60 -5.26
N GLU A 76 21.27 6.17 -6.43
CA GLU A 76 21.71 5.63 -7.73
C GLU A 76 23.23 5.62 -7.84
N GLU A 77 23.90 6.72 -7.45
CA GLU A 77 25.37 6.77 -7.41
C GLU A 77 25.95 5.73 -6.45
N ALA A 78 25.38 5.59 -5.24
CA ALA A 78 25.84 4.62 -4.25
C ALA A 78 25.66 3.16 -4.68
N SER A 79 24.59 2.87 -5.43
CA SER A 79 24.27 1.50 -5.88
C SER A 79 24.81 1.16 -7.27
N GLY A 80 25.17 2.15 -8.08
CA GLY A 80 25.51 1.97 -9.49
C GLY A 80 24.32 1.51 -10.36
N ARG A 81 23.10 1.63 -9.87
CA ARG A 81 21.87 1.17 -10.53
C ARG A 81 20.86 2.30 -10.65
N ARG A 82 20.10 2.31 -11.74
CA ARG A 82 18.97 3.22 -11.91
C ARG A 82 17.76 2.73 -11.13
N LEU A 83 17.11 3.64 -10.40
CA LEU A 83 15.93 3.35 -9.55
C LEU A 83 14.67 3.82 -10.28
N THR A 84 13.92 2.88 -10.85
CA THR A 84 12.73 3.16 -11.67
C THR A 84 11.40 2.87 -10.95
N ARG A 85 11.47 2.28 -9.76
CA ARG A 85 10.32 1.93 -8.93
C ARG A 85 10.63 2.27 -7.48
N ALA A 86 9.70 2.91 -6.79
CA ALA A 86 9.81 3.23 -5.38
C ALA A 86 8.59 2.73 -4.58
N CYS A 87 8.84 2.28 -3.36
CA CYS A 87 7.81 2.12 -2.35
C CYS A 87 7.71 3.43 -1.58
N VAL A 88 6.59 4.11 -1.64
CA VAL A 88 6.41 5.39 -0.96
C VAL A 88 5.59 5.19 0.31
N ALA A 89 6.12 5.66 1.44
CA ALA A 89 5.37 5.68 2.69
C ALA A 89 4.33 6.81 2.61
N ALA A 90 3.06 6.42 2.64
CA ALA A 90 1.96 7.35 2.74
C ALA A 90 1.60 7.55 4.22
N ALA A 91 1.65 8.80 4.68
CA ALA A 91 1.30 9.18 6.04
C ALA A 91 0.45 10.45 6.02
N GLY A 92 -0.26 10.69 7.10
CA GLY A 92 -0.98 11.94 7.31
C GLY A 92 -2.46 11.77 7.62
N ARG A 93 -3.10 12.90 7.89
CA ARG A 93 -4.53 12.99 8.27
C ARG A 93 -5.49 12.66 7.13
N ALA A 94 -4.98 12.55 5.90
CA ALA A 94 -5.79 12.23 4.72
C ALA A 94 -6.12 10.73 4.60
N LEU A 95 -5.42 9.85 5.32
CA LEU A 95 -5.73 8.42 5.33
C LEU A 95 -7.15 8.17 5.85
N ARG A 96 -7.89 7.37 5.11
CA ARG A 96 -9.20 6.85 5.50
C ARG A 96 -9.11 5.35 5.66
N THR A 97 -9.74 4.83 6.70
CA THR A 97 -9.74 3.39 6.99
C THR A 97 -11.18 2.93 7.16
N GLU A 98 -11.57 1.93 6.36
CA GLU A 98 -12.91 1.38 6.37
C GLU A 98 -12.89 -0.13 6.60
N LEU A 99 -13.94 -0.61 7.26
CA LEU A 99 -14.19 -2.04 7.46
C LEU A 99 -15.07 -2.56 6.34
N GLY A 100 -14.52 -3.46 5.53
CA GLY A 100 -15.29 -4.20 4.53
C GLY A 100 -15.63 -5.61 4.98
N ARG A 101 -16.78 -6.11 4.58
CA ARG A 101 -17.20 -7.50 4.79
C ARG A 101 -17.69 -8.10 3.48
N SER A 102 -17.46 -9.38 3.31
CA SER A 102 -17.98 -10.14 2.18
C SER A 102 -18.44 -11.52 2.61
N THR A 103 -19.33 -12.08 1.80
CA THR A 103 -19.81 -13.45 1.95
C THR A 103 -19.77 -14.11 0.58
N LEU A 104 -19.37 -15.37 0.52
CA LEU A 104 -19.35 -16.18 -0.68
C LEU A 104 -19.98 -17.55 -0.37
N GLU A 105 -21.06 -17.86 -1.10
CA GLU A 105 -21.70 -19.17 -1.05
C GLU A 105 -21.19 -20.04 -2.22
N LEU A 106 -20.70 -21.21 -1.89
CA LEU A 106 -20.32 -22.21 -2.89
C LEU A 106 -21.46 -23.17 -3.17
N SER A 107 -21.55 -23.68 -4.39
CA SER A 107 -22.60 -24.64 -4.77
C SER A 107 -22.49 -25.99 -4.05
N ALA A 108 -21.30 -26.33 -3.60
CA ALA A 108 -21.00 -27.51 -2.79
C ALA A 108 -19.74 -27.24 -1.94
N PRO A 109 -19.55 -27.97 -0.84
CA PRO A 109 -18.31 -27.87 -0.07
C PRO A 109 -17.09 -28.21 -0.93
N GLU A 110 -16.10 -27.33 -0.96
CA GLU A 110 -14.82 -27.53 -1.67
C GLU A 110 -13.61 -27.17 -0.79
N ALA A 111 -12.46 -27.72 -1.12
CA ALA A 111 -11.20 -27.36 -0.48
C ALA A 111 -10.77 -25.96 -0.95
N LEU A 112 -10.57 -25.04 0.01
CA LEU A 112 -10.34 -23.63 -0.26
C LEU A 112 -8.88 -23.36 -0.60
N GLY A 113 -8.66 -22.84 -1.80
CA GLY A 113 -7.38 -22.38 -2.30
C GLY A 113 -7.25 -20.84 -2.24
N HIS A 114 -6.06 -20.35 -2.60
CA HIS A 114 -5.75 -18.91 -2.63
C HIS A 114 -6.74 -18.10 -3.49
N GLU A 115 -7.16 -18.65 -4.62
CA GLU A 115 -8.06 -17.96 -5.57
C GLU A 115 -9.39 -17.58 -4.91
N ARG A 116 -10.02 -18.52 -4.19
CA ARG A 116 -11.29 -18.25 -3.48
C ARG A 116 -11.13 -17.24 -2.36
N ILE A 117 -10.03 -17.33 -1.63
CA ILE A 117 -9.72 -16.39 -0.54
C ILE A 117 -9.51 -14.99 -1.11
N HIS A 118 -8.72 -14.83 -2.17
CA HIS A 118 -8.53 -13.54 -2.83
C HIS A 118 -9.83 -12.97 -3.41
N GLN A 119 -10.70 -13.79 -3.98
CA GLN A 119 -12.01 -13.34 -4.46
C GLN A 119 -12.86 -12.78 -3.29
N LEU A 120 -12.88 -13.48 -2.16
CA LEU A 120 -13.61 -13.08 -0.97
C LEU A 120 -13.06 -11.76 -0.40
N GLU A 121 -11.74 -11.66 -0.26
CA GLU A 121 -11.04 -10.44 0.21
C GLU A 121 -11.27 -9.25 -0.72
N ALA A 122 -11.14 -9.45 -2.04
CA ALA A 122 -11.36 -8.39 -3.03
C ALA A 122 -12.80 -7.86 -2.97
N THR A 123 -13.78 -8.73 -2.77
CA THR A 123 -15.18 -8.31 -2.58
C THR A 123 -15.34 -7.50 -1.30
N ALA A 124 -14.71 -7.90 -0.19
CA ALA A 124 -14.75 -7.16 1.06
C ALA A 124 -14.10 -5.77 0.92
N VAL A 125 -12.98 -5.65 0.20
CA VAL A 125 -12.33 -4.37 -0.10
C VAL A 125 -13.23 -3.48 -0.95
N ALA A 126 -13.88 -4.02 -1.98
CA ALA A 126 -14.81 -3.26 -2.82
C ALA A 126 -16.01 -2.72 -2.01
N ASN A 127 -16.51 -3.50 -1.05
CA ASN A 127 -17.57 -3.05 -0.16
C ASN A 127 -17.11 -1.93 0.80
N ALA A 128 -15.85 -1.98 1.28
CA ALA A 128 -15.24 -0.89 2.05
C ALA A 128 -15.10 0.39 1.20
N GLU A 129 -14.67 0.28 -0.06
CA GLU A 129 -14.55 1.41 -0.97
C GLU A 129 -15.91 2.05 -1.28
N GLN A 130 -16.94 1.23 -1.45
CA GLN A 130 -18.31 1.72 -1.66
C GLN A 130 -18.85 2.47 -0.44
N ALA A 131 -18.53 2.03 0.78
CA ALA A 131 -18.93 2.72 2.00
C ALA A 131 -18.32 4.13 2.08
N LEU A 132 -17.04 4.30 1.71
CA LEU A 132 -16.40 5.61 1.63
C LEU A 132 -17.09 6.57 0.65
N SER A 133 -17.53 6.06 -0.50
CA SER A 133 -18.18 6.86 -1.54
C SER A 133 -19.57 7.36 -1.13
N THR A 134 -20.17 6.72 -0.12
CA THR A 134 -21.50 7.10 0.38
C THR A 134 -21.42 8.19 1.46
N ASP A 135 -20.31 8.27 2.21
CA ASP A 135 -20.15 9.17 3.35
C ASP A 135 -19.39 10.47 3.02
N GLY A 136 -18.92 10.64 1.77
CA GLY A 136 -18.11 11.77 1.33
C GLY A 136 -18.79 12.66 0.28
N PRO A 137 -18.15 13.78 -0.12
CA PRO A 137 -18.58 14.58 -1.28
C PRO A 137 -18.62 13.69 -2.53
N GLU A 138 -19.68 13.80 -3.35
CA GLU A 138 -19.93 12.96 -4.54
C GLU A 138 -18.77 12.93 -5.57
N GLU A 139 -17.79 13.82 -5.48
CA GLU A 139 -16.67 13.95 -6.42
C GLU A 139 -15.33 13.44 -5.87
N GLN A 140 -15.25 13.05 -4.59
CA GLN A 140 -13.98 12.62 -4.01
C GLN A 140 -13.68 11.17 -4.35
N ARG A 141 -12.60 10.96 -5.12
CA ARG A 141 -12.08 9.62 -5.45
C ARG A 141 -11.03 9.19 -4.44
N PHE A 142 -11.01 7.89 -4.14
CA PHE A 142 -10.06 7.30 -3.24
C PHE A 142 -9.25 6.20 -3.93
N PHE A 143 -7.98 6.07 -3.53
CA PHE A 143 -7.10 4.98 -3.94
C PHE A 143 -6.87 4.03 -2.78
N LEU A 144 -7.04 2.74 -3.01
CA LEU A 144 -6.65 1.72 -2.06
C LEU A 144 -5.12 1.73 -1.89
N VAL A 145 -4.66 1.96 -0.67
CA VAL A 145 -3.24 1.90 -0.30
C VAL A 145 -2.84 0.50 0.15
N GLY A 146 -3.75 -0.17 0.85
CA GLY A 146 -3.56 -1.52 1.31
C GLY A 146 -4.75 -2.00 2.15
N TYR A 147 -4.78 -3.28 2.42
CA TYR A 147 -5.79 -3.88 3.29
C TYR A 147 -5.19 -5.01 4.12
N THR A 148 -5.88 -5.34 5.20
CA THR A 148 -5.53 -6.46 6.07
C THR A 148 -6.79 -7.24 6.41
N PRO A 149 -6.84 -8.55 6.11
CA PRO A 149 -7.90 -9.40 6.63
C PRO A 149 -7.81 -9.45 8.16
N THR A 150 -8.93 -9.19 8.81
CA THR A 150 -9.01 -9.18 10.29
C THR A 150 -9.66 -10.43 10.84
N GLN A 151 -10.56 -11.04 10.07
CA GLN A 151 -11.28 -12.23 10.49
C GLN A 151 -11.85 -12.97 9.29
N PHE A 152 -11.82 -14.29 9.36
CA PHE A 152 -12.54 -15.18 8.45
C PHE A 152 -13.55 -16.02 9.22
N TRP A 153 -14.60 -16.47 8.52
CA TRP A 153 -15.52 -17.49 9.01
C TRP A 153 -15.78 -18.51 7.91
N LEU A 154 -15.90 -19.78 8.31
CA LEU A 154 -16.28 -20.90 7.45
C LEU A 154 -17.44 -21.62 8.11
N ASP A 155 -18.54 -21.73 7.38
CA ASP A 155 -19.78 -22.34 7.88
C ASP A 155 -20.16 -21.76 9.27
N HIS A 156 -20.01 -20.42 9.42
CA HIS A 156 -20.25 -19.61 10.63
C HIS A 156 -19.24 -19.79 11.78
N TYR A 157 -18.19 -20.60 11.61
CA TYR A 157 -17.12 -20.75 12.61
C TYR A 157 -15.95 -19.81 12.32
N PRO A 158 -15.48 -19.01 13.30
CA PRO A 158 -14.36 -18.11 13.11
C PRO A 158 -13.06 -18.89 12.94
N LEU A 159 -12.24 -18.48 11.95
CA LEU A 159 -10.92 -19.06 11.63
C LEU A 159 -9.90 -17.93 11.41
N THR A 160 -8.63 -18.24 11.64
CA THR A 160 -7.51 -17.34 11.33
C THR A 160 -7.11 -17.41 9.86
N THR A 161 -7.38 -18.50 9.19
CA THR A 161 -7.16 -18.72 7.75
C THR A 161 -8.19 -19.71 7.21
N LEU A 162 -8.57 -19.51 5.97
CA LEU A 162 -9.43 -20.45 5.22
C LEU A 162 -8.62 -21.47 4.40
N LEU A 163 -7.33 -21.20 4.19
CA LEU A 163 -6.48 -21.99 3.30
C LEU A 163 -6.43 -23.45 3.71
N GLY A 164 -6.80 -24.36 2.78
CA GLY A 164 -6.79 -25.80 2.99
C GLY A 164 -7.99 -26.35 3.77
N HIS A 165 -8.86 -25.49 4.29
CA HIS A 165 -10.13 -25.94 4.89
C HIS A 165 -11.14 -26.28 3.83
N THR A 166 -12.12 -27.12 4.16
CA THR A 166 -13.25 -27.49 3.30
C THR A 166 -14.54 -26.97 3.91
N GLY A 167 -15.34 -26.26 3.11
CA GLY A 167 -16.64 -25.71 3.55
C GLY A 167 -17.38 -25.08 2.38
N GLN A 168 -18.51 -24.47 2.68
CA GLN A 168 -19.44 -23.95 1.66
C GLN A 168 -19.75 -22.47 1.88
N HIS A 169 -19.97 -22.03 3.12
CA HIS A 169 -20.30 -20.66 3.46
C HIS A 169 -19.05 -19.93 3.97
N LEU A 170 -18.52 -18.99 3.18
CA LEU A 170 -17.32 -18.25 3.49
C LEU A 170 -17.63 -16.79 3.81
N GLU A 171 -17.03 -16.26 4.86
CA GLU A 171 -17.09 -14.84 5.17
C GLU A 171 -15.69 -14.28 5.45
N ALA A 172 -15.48 -13.01 5.09
CA ALA A 172 -14.27 -12.27 5.46
C ALA A 172 -14.62 -10.86 5.94
N ALA A 173 -13.85 -10.39 6.91
CA ALA A 173 -13.77 -9.00 7.28
C ALA A 173 -12.36 -8.49 7.01
N VAL A 174 -12.25 -7.32 6.36
CA VAL A 174 -10.99 -6.65 6.06
C VAL A 174 -11.03 -5.22 6.58
N VAL A 175 -9.88 -4.72 7.01
CA VAL A 175 -9.65 -3.29 7.20
C VAL A 175 -8.90 -2.80 5.98
N ALA A 176 -9.50 -1.91 5.21
CA ALA A 176 -8.92 -1.31 4.02
C ALA A 176 -8.56 0.15 4.28
N THR A 177 -7.39 0.58 3.79
CA THR A 177 -6.87 1.94 3.95
C THR A 177 -6.79 2.61 2.59
N PHE A 178 -7.27 3.83 2.53
CA PHE A 178 -7.40 4.61 1.30
C PHE A 178 -6.75 5.99 1.45
N LEU A 179 -6.32 6.55 0.30
CA LEU A 179 -5.90 7.94 0.17
C LEU A 179 -6.78 8.67 -0.84
N PRO A 180 -7.12 9.94 -0.61
CA PRO A 180 -7.73 10.79 -1.63
C PRO A 180 -6.88 10.88 -2.90
N SER A 181 -7.53 10.99 -4.08
CA SER A 181 -6.81 11.10 -5.36
C SER A 181 -5.85 12.27 -5.42
N GLU A 182 -6.21 13.41 -4.85
CA GLU A 182 -5.37 14.62 -4.84
C GLU A 182 -4.02 14.38 -4.13
N VAL A 183 -4.02 13.57 -3.08
CA VAL A 183 -2.79 13.21 -2.36
C VAL A 183 -1.93 12.29 -3.23
N VAL A 184 -2.56 11.31 -3.86
CA VAL A 184 -1.88 10.36 -4.76
C VAL A 184 -1.31 11.08 -5.98
N ASP A 185 -2.07 11.98 -6.60
CA ASP A 185 -1.64 12.78 -7.75
C ASP A 185 -0.44 13.68 -7.39
N SER A 186 -0.46 14.29 -6.19
CA SER A 186 0.68 15.08 -5.68
C SER A 186 1.92 14.21 -5.46
N LEU A 187 1.77 13.00 -4.93
CA LEU A 187 2.88 12.05 -4.79
C LEU A 187 3.45 11.62 -6.15
N TYR A 188 2.60 11.39 -7.15
CA TYR A 188 3.06 11.09 -8.50
C TYR A 188 3.80 12.27 -9.14
N ALA A 189 3.30 13.49 -8.96
CA ALA A 189 3.91 14.69 -9.51
C ALA A 189 5.35 14.92 -9.00
N VAL A 190 5.64 14.60 -7.74
CA VAL A 190 6.99 14.77 -7.17
C VAL A 190 7.96 13.63 -7.51
N MET A 191 7.49 12.55 -8.13
CA MET A 191 8.30 11.39 -8.52
C MET A 191 8.61 11.33 -10.02
N GLN A 192 8.10 12.27 -10.82
CA GLN A 192 8.36 12.40 -12.25
C GLN A 192 9.65 13.17 -12.51
#